data_6daffeb4cae6191b308864a9f7e3c503
#
_entry.id   6daffeb4cae6191b308864a9f7e3c503
#
_cell.length_a   1.000
_cell.length_b   1.000
_cell.length_c   1.000
_cell.angle_alpha   90.00
_cell.angle_beta   90.00
_cell.angle_gamma   90.00
#
_symmetry.space_group_name_H-M   'P 1'
#
loop_
_entity.id
_entity.type
_entity.pdbx_description
1 polymer ?
#
loop_
_entity_poly.entity_id
_entity_poly.type
_entity_poly.pdbx_seq_one_letter_code
_entity_poly.pdbx_strand_id
1 'polypeptide(L)'
;MTQHLVLAGGGHAHMVSLAHLRDFVELDWRVTVIGPSDYHYYSGMGPGMLGSTYEPDEIRFATRAQVEAQGGIFVRDTIVAVDPKQRRLALASGAQVDYDLVSFNTGSSVQLPEISGDQERIFTVKPIERLYEAREVIATQSTLRPLKVAVVGGGPAGAEISG
;
A
#
# COMPACT_ATOMS: atom_id res chain seq x y z
N MET A 1 31.67 5.55 -7.38
CA MET A 1 30.75 5.72 -6.24
C MET A 1 29.50 4.93 -6.56
N THR A 2 29.08 4.06 -5.66
CA THR A 2 27.83 3.28 -5.81
C THR A 2 26.64 4.22 -5.89
N GLN A 3 25.83 4.12 -6.92
CA GLN A 3 24.64 4.93 -7.11
C GLN A 3 23.50 4.41 -6.21
N HIS A 4 22.59 5.29 -5.80
CA HIS A 4 21.49 4.94 -4.92
C HIS A 4 20.14 5.08 -5.62
N LEU A 5 19.49 3.95 -5.88
CA LEU A 5 18.11 3.88 -6.35
C LEU A 5 17.16 3.75 -5.15
N VAL A 6 16.18 4.63 -5.08
CA VAL A 6 15.09 4.54 -4.10
C VAL A 6 13.78 4.23 -4.80
N LEU A 7 13.12 3.14 -4.41
CA LEU A 7 11.75 2.82 -4.80
C LEU A 7 10.81 3.25 -3.67
N ALA A 8 10.13 4.36 -3.91
CA ALA A 8 9.18 4.94 -2.97
C ALA A 8 7.82 4.26 -3.10
N GLY A 9 7.53 3.34 -2.20
CA GLY A 9 6.35 2.49 -2.21
C GLY A 9 6.56 1.15 -2.92
N GLY A 10 5.91 0.10 -2.40
CA GLY A 10 5.90 -1.24 -2.98
C GLY A 10 4.72 -1.50 -3.91
N GLY A 11 4.13 -0.45 -4.50
CA GLY A 11 2.92 -0.56 -5.28
C GLY A 11 3.07 -1.35 -6.58
N HIS A 12 1.95 -1.54 -7.27
CA HIS A 12 1.84 -2.44 -8.42
C HIS A 12 2.83 -2.13 -9.56
N ALA A 13 3.07 -0.84 -9.86
CA ALA A 13 4.02 -0.46 -10.90
C ALA A 13 5.49 -0.80 -10.55
N HIS A 14 5.82 -0.97 -9.26
CA HIS A 14 7.15 -1.42 -8.85
C HIS A 14 7.31 -2.94 -8.80
N MET A 15 6.24 -3.73 -8.99
CA MET A 15 6.33 -5.19 -8.84
C MET A 15 7.36 -5.84 -9.77
N VAL A 16 7.46 -5.36 -11.00
CA VAL A 16 8.49 -5.85 -11.94
C VAL A 16 9.89 -5.48 -11.44
N SER A 17 10.09 -4.22 -11.02
CA SER A 17 11.38 -3.78 -10.46
C SER A 17 11.76 -4.53 -9.18
N LEU A 18 10.76 -4.84 -8.34
CA LEU A 18 10.96 -5.63 -7.12
C LEU A 18 11.30 -7.10 -7.44
N ALA A 19 10.69 -7.67 -8.48
CA ALA A 19 11.00 -9.03 -8.93
C ALA A 19 12.44 -9.17 -9.47
N HIS A 20 12.97 -8.10 -10.05
CA HIS A 20 14.31 -8.00 -10.66
C HIS A 20 15.26 -7.10 -9.87
N LEU A 21 15.04 -6.92 -8.56
CA LEU A 21 15.84 -6.02 -7.75
C LEU A 21 17.31 -6.43 -7.70
N ARG A 22 17.59 -7.73 -7.71
CA ARG A 22 18.93 -8.28 -7.73
C ARG A 22 19.76 -7.78 -8.92
N ASP A 23 19.14 -7.60 -10.09
CA ASP A 23 19.86 -7.13 -11.29
C ASP A 23 20.44 -5.73 -11.07
N PHE A 24 19.74 -4.86 -10.34
CA PHE A 24 20.28 -3.54 -9.96
C PHE A 24 21.43 -3.66 -8.95
N VAL A 25 21.32 -4.56 -7.98
CA VAL A 25 22.37 -4.78 -6.99
C VAL A 25 23.64 -5.34 -7.66
N GLU A 26 23.51 -6.25 -8.61
CA GLU A 26 24.63 -6.80 -9.39
C GLU A 26 25.30 -5.75 -10.31
N LEU A 27 24.56 -4.70 -10.67
CA LEU A 27 25.09 -3.52 -11.40
C LEU A 27 25.68 -2.45 -10.45
N ASP A 28 26.00 -2.80 -9.22
CA ASP A 28 26.58 -1.92 -8.18
C ASP A 28 25.66 -0.75 -7.76
N TRP A 29 24.34 -0.93 -7.85
CA TRP A 29 23.39 0.00 -7.26
C TRP A 29 23.06 -0.40 -5.82
N ARG A 30 23.08 0.58 -4.91
CA ARG A 30 22.38 0.44 -3.64
C ARG A 30 20.89 0.65 -3.89
N VAL A 31 20.07 -0.34 -3.57
CA VAL A 31 18.60 -0.24 -3.75
C VAL A 31 17.93 -0.18 -2.40
N THR A 32 17.13 0.87 -2.18
CA THR A 32 16.30 1.03 -0.98
C THR A 32 14.83 1.11 -1.39
N VAL A 33 13.99 0.30 -0.76
CA VAL A 33 12.54 0.36 -0.89
C VAL A 33 11.96 0.94 0.39
N ILE A 34 11.12 1.97 0.27
CA ILE A 34 10.50 2.63 1.43
C ILE A 34 8.99 2.41 1.34
N GLY A 35 8.40 1.87 2.40
CA GLY A 35 6.95 1.65 2.46
C GLY A 35 6.42 1.58 3.88
N PRO A 36 5.13 1.88 4.12
CA PRO A 36 4.53 1.95 5.44
C PRO A 36 4.32 0.56 6.08
N SER A 37 4.34 -0.51 5.28
CA SER A 37 4.07 -1.88 5.72
C SER A 37 5.08 -2.84 5.10
N ASP A 38 5.38 -3.93 5.80
CA ASP A 38 6.21 -5.03 5.31
C ASP A 38 5.53 -5.80 4.15
N TYR A 39 4.24 -5.58 3.97
CA TYR A 39 3.40 -6.20 2.95
C TYR A 39 2.78 -5.16 2.03
N HIS A 40 2.50 -5.58 0.80
CA HIS A 40 1.70 -4.82 -0.16
C HIS A 40 0.50 -5.65 -0.59
N TYR A 41 -0.71 -5.08 -0.47
CA TYR A 41 -1.95 -5.74 -0.89
C TYR A 41 -2.27 -5.47 -2.35
N TYR A 42 -2.66 -6.52 -3.08
CA TYR A 42 -3.10 -6.39 -4.46
C TYR A 42 -4.52 -5.85 -4.53
N SER A 43 -4.65 -4.61 -4.95
CA SER A 43 -5.94 -3.90 -4.92
C SER A 43 -7.02 -4.50 -5.82
N GLY A 44 -6.64 -5.19 -6.90
CA GLY A 44 -7.58 -5.86 -7.79
C GLY A 44 -8.31 -7.04 -7.15
N MET A 45 -7.79 -7.60 -6.05
CA MET A 45 -8.43 -8.69 -5.30
C MET A 45 -9.15 -8.20 -4.03
N GLY A 46 -9.11 -6.90 -3.75
CA GLY A 46 -9.76 -6.30 -2.58
C GLY A 46 -11.26 -6.57 -2.48
N PRO A 47 -12.06 -6.41 -3.54
CA PRO A 47 -13.49 -6.76 -3.53
C PRO A 47 -13.74 -8.23 -3.18
N GLY A 48 -12.94 -9.16 -3.74
CA GLY A 48 -13.03 -10.58 -3.40
C GLY A 48 -12.65 -10.88 -1.95
N MET A 49 -11.70 -10.13 -1.37
CA MET A 49 -11.39 -10.23 0.07
C MET A 49 -12.56 -9.74 0.93
N LEU A 50 -13.20 -8.63 0.55
CA LEU A 50 -14.41 -8.14 1.23
C LEU A 50 -15.53 -9.19 1.19
N GLY A 51 -15.76 -9.80 0.03
CA GLY A 51 -16.75 -10.85 -0.19
C GLY A 51 -16.36 -12.24 0.33
N SER A 52 -15.25 -12.38 1.04
CA SER A 52 -14.75 -13.65 1.59
C SER A 52 -14.36 -14.70 0.52
N THR A 53 -14.10 -14.29 -0.70
CA THR A 53 -13.55 -15.17 -1.75
C THR A 53 -12.07 -15.44 -1.51
N TYR A 54 -11.35 -14.45 -0.96
CA TYR A 54 -9.93 -14.53 -0.64
C TYR A 54 -9.68 -14.18 0.83
N GLU A 55 -8.72 -14.86 1.43
CA GLU A 55 -8.18 -14.45 2.73
C GLU A 55 -7.11 -13.35 2.55
N PRO A 56 -6.87 -12.51 3.57
CA PRO A 56 -5.89 -11.41 3.46
C PRO A 56 -4.50 -11.87 3.03
N ASP A 57 -4.07 -13.05 3.46
CA ASP A 57 -2.76 -13.61 3.15
C ASP A 57 -2.61 -14.02 1.67
N GLU A 58 -3.72 -14.31 0.99
CA GLU A 58 -3.73 -14.72 -0.42
C GLU A 58 -3.57 -13.54 -1.37
N ILE A 59 -3.84 -12.31 -0.89
CA ILE A 59 -3.84 -11.10 -1.72
C ILE A 59 -2.69 -10.14 -1.37
N ARG A 60 -1.74 -10.55 -0.52
CA ARG A 60 -0.61 -9.70 -0.11
C ARG A 60 0.73 -10.29 -0.51
N PHE A 61 1.64 -9.42 -0.82
CA PHE A 61 3.04 -9.74 -1.12
C PHE A 61 3.92 -9.35 0.05
N ALA A 62 4.85 -10.22 0.44
CA ALA A 62 5.83 -9.96 1.48
C ALA A 62 6.97 -9.09 0.94
N THR A 63 6.69 -7.80 0.73
CA THR A 63 7.59 -6.86 0.05
C THR A 63 8.94 -6.75 0.74
N ARG A 64 8.97 -6.63 2.08
CA ARG A 64 10.23 -6.59 2.83
C ARG A 64 11.07 -7.82 2.57
N ALA A 65 10.49 -9.01 2.76
CA ALA A 65 11.23 -10.27 2.59
C ALA A 65 11.75 -10.43 1.15
N GLN A 66 10.97 -10.03 0.15
CA GLN A 66 11.37 -10.06 -1.25
C GLN A 66 12.54 -9.12 -1.53
N VAL A 67 12.53 -7.91 -0.98
CA VAL A 67 13.61 -6.92 -1.15
C VAL A 67 14.89 -7.39 -0.50
N GLU A 68 14.83 -7.81 0.76
CA GLU A 68 16.00 -8.24 1.54
C GLU A 68 16.63 -9.52 0.97
N ALA A 69 15.84 -10.47 0.48
CA ALA A 69 16.32 -11.69 -0.16
C ALA A 69 17.10 -11.44 -1.46
N GLN A 70 16.92 -10.27 -2.08
CA GLN A 70 17.62 -9.87 -3.29
C GLN A 70 18.79 -8.90 -3.05
N GLY A 71 19.16 -8.64 -1.77
CA GLY A 71 20.24 -7.75 -1.39
C GLY A 71 19.86 -6.26 -1.32
N GLY A 72 18.58 -5.94 -1.44
CA GLY A 72 18.07 -4.58 -1.21
C GLY A 72 17.87 -4.26 0.27
N ILE A 73 17.59 -3.01 0.55
CA ILE A 73 17.29 -2.49 1.89
C ILE A 73 15.81 -2.13 1.94
N PHE A 74 15.08 -2.64 2.92
CA PHE A 74 13.70 -2.21 3.16
C PHE A 74 13.63 -1.27 4.36
N VAL A 75 13.05 -0.09 4.17
CA VAL A 75 12.80 0.91 5.21
C VAL A 75 11.29 1.00 5.44
N ARG A 76 10.84 0.55 6.63
CA ARG A 76 9.44 0.68 7.01
C ARG A 76 9.18 2.08 7.52
N ASP A 77 8.76 2.96 6.62
CA ASP A 77 8.46 4.37 6.93
C ASP A 77 7.57 4.97 5.83
N THR A 78 7.15 6.21 6.03
CA THR A 78 6.37 6.98 5.07
C THR A 78 7.15 8.22 4.63
N ILE A 79 7.21 8.46 3.32
CA ILE A 79 7.82 9.66 2.77
C ILE A 79 6.83 10.81 2.92
N VAL A 80 7.25 11.89 3.57
CA VAL A 80 6.43 13.07 3.87
C VAL A 80 6.84 14.30 3.07
N ALA A 81 8.08 14.34 2.55
CA ALA A 81 8.54 15.42 1.69
C ALA A 81 9.66 14.97 0.75
N VAL A 82 9.79 15.67 -0.36
CA VAL A 82 10.84 15.46 -1.36
C VAL A 82 11.53 16.78 -1.64
N ASP A 83 12.86 16.81 -1.54
CA ASP A 83 13.69 17.91 -2.05
C ASP A 83 14.41 17.43 -3.32
N PRO A 84 13.91 17.79 -4.52
CA PRO A 84 14.52 17.34 -5.76
C PRO A 84 15.84 18.04 -6.07
N LYS A 85 16.10 19.21 -5.48
CA LYS A 85 17.35 19.95 -5.68
C LYS A 85 18.50 19.32 -4.92
N GLN A 86 18.24 18.90 -3.68
CA GLN A 86 19.21 18.19 -2.86
C GLN A 86 19.18 16.67 -3.08
N ARG A 87 18.25 16.16 -3.89
CA ARG A 87 17.98 14.72 -4.10
C ARG A 87 17.78 13.98 -2.77
N ARG A 88 16.87 14.49 -1.96
CA ARG A 88 16.63 14.02 -0.59
C ARG A 88 15.16 13.81 -0.32
N LEU A 89 14.86 12.71 0.36
CA LEU A 89 13.54 12.38 0.89
C LEU A 89 13.54 12.62 2.41
N ALA A 90 12.46 13.22 2.93
CA ALA A 90 12.20 13.27 4.37
C ALA A 90 11.15 12.22 4.72
N LEU A 91 11.39 11.48 5.80
CA LEU A 91 10.53 10.41 6.30
C LEU A 91 9.74 10.87 7.52
N ALA A 92 8.61 10.22 7.79
CA ALA A 92 7.75 10.54 8.93
C ALA A 92 8.45 10.35 10.28
N SER A 93 9.41 9.43 10.38
CA SER A 93 10.27 9.25 11.55
C SER A 93 11.24 10.41 11.82
N GLY A 94 11.38 11.35 10.87
CA GLY A 94 12.39 12.42 10.89
C GLY A 94 13.71 12.03 10.21
N ALA A 95 13.86 10.77 9.78
CA ALA A 95 15.02 10.36 9.01
C ALA A 95 15.03 10.98 7.61
N GLN A 96 16.22 11.06 7.02
CA GLN A 96 16.42 11.53 5.65
C GLN A 96 17.11 10.48 4.81
N VAL A 97 16.75 10.38 3.54
CA VAL A 97 17.34 9.45 2.58
C VAL A 97 17.76 10.21 1.33
N ASP A 98 19.05 10.23 1.06
CA ASP A 98 19.59 10.79 -0.18
C ASP A 98 19.46 9.75 -1.30
N TYR A 99 19.29 10.20 -2.54
CA TYR A 99 19.14 9.34 -3.72
C TYR A 99 19.83 9.91 -4.95
N ASP A 100 20.25 9.05 -5.86
CA ASP A 100 20.64 9.43 -7.23
C ASP A 100 19.43 9.34 -8.17
N LEU A 101 18.61 8.29 -7.98
CA LEU A 101 17.37 8.07 -8.71
C LEU A 101 16.27 7.68 -7.73
N VAL A 102 15.09 8.26 -7.89
CA VAL A 102 13.89 7.87 -7.13
C VAL A 102 12.73 7.60 -8.07
N SER A 103 12.01 6.52 -7.80
CA SER A 103 10.76 6.18 -8.48
C SER A 103 9.63 6.11 -7.45
N PHE A 104 8.48 6.73 -7.76
CA PHE A 104 7.34 6.80 -6.86
C PHE A 104 6.20 5.88 -7.31
N ASN A 105 5.78 5.00 -6.42
CA ASN A 105 4.54 4.24 -6.52
C ASN A 105 3.96 4.04 -5.12
N THR A 106 3.53 5.14 -4.53
CA THR A 106 3.07 5.23 -3.13
C THR A 106 1.60 4.85 -2.95
N GLY A 107 0.92 4.44 -4.03
CA GLY A 107 -0.49 4.10 -3.99
C GLY A 107 -1.39 5.33 -3.94
N SER A 108 -2.58 5.13 -3.42
CA SER A 108 -3.59 6.19 -3.26
C SER A 108 -4.42 5.95 -2.00
N SER A 109 -5.01 7.01 -1.46
CA SER A 109 -5.98 6.96 -0.38
C SER A 109 -7.25 7.68 -0.80
N VAL A 110 -8.39 7.26 -0.23
CA VAL A 110 -9.64 7.97 -0.40
C VAL A 110 -9.67 9.14 0.59
N GLN A 111 -9.84 10.35 0.06
CA GLN A 111 -10.09 11.52 0.88
C GLN A 111 -11.56 11.51 1.28
N LEU A 112 -11.83 11.41 2.57
CA LEU A 112 -13.18 11.54 3.09
C LEU A 112 -13.52 13.04 3.21
N PRO A 113 -14.73 13.44 2.78
CA PRO A 113 -15.23 14.78 3.11
C PRO A 113 -15.42 14.88 4.63
N GLU A 114 -15.63 16.10 5.12
CA GLU A 114 -16.08 16.29 6.50
C GLU A 114 -17.42 15.58 6.71
N ILE A 115 -17.43 14.57 7.56
CA ILE A 115 -18.61 13.79 7.89
C ILE A 115 -18.95 14.02 9.35
N SER A 116 -20.17 14.47 9.62
CA SER A 116 -20.69 14.55 10.99
C SER A 116 -21.28 13.21 11.43
N GLY A 117 -21.08 12.85 12.69
CA GLY A 117 -21.60 11.63 13.28
C GLY A 117 -20.52 10.55 13.50
N ASP A 118 -20.99 9.31 13.65
CA ASP A 118 -20.14 8.16 13.93
C ASP A 118 -19.31 7.77 12.69
N GLN A 119 -17.99 7.92 12.78
CA GLN A 119 -17.06 7.60 11.73
C GLN A 119 -16.47 6.18 11.86
N GLU A 120 -16.70 5.48 12.97
CA GLU A 120 -16.14 4.14 13.21
C GLU A 120 -16.64 3.07 12.22
N ARG A 121 -17.77 3.37 11.55
CA ARG A 121 -18.40 2.48 10.56
C ARG A 121 -18.24 2.97 9.12
N ILE A 122 -17.30 3.85 8.89
CA ILE A 122 -16.97 4.35 7.54
C ILE A 122 -15.67 3.71 7.11
N PHE A 123 -15.75 2.89 6.06
CA PHE A 123 -14.61 2.18 5.51
C PHE A 123 -14.31 2.70 4.11
N THR A 124 -13.07 3.11 3.89
CA THR A 124 -12.60 3.49 2.57
C THR A 124 -12.12 2.26 1.80
N VAL A 125 -12.27 2.26 0.47
CA VAL A 125 -11.74 1.15 -0.36
C VAL A 125 -10.21 1.19 -0.48
N LYS A 126 -9.58 2.27 -0.05
CA LYS A 126 -8.12 2.41 0.01
C LYS A 126 -7.71 3.17 1.27
N PRO A 127 -6.68 2.70 1.97
CA PRO A 127 -5.89 1.50 1.67
C PRO A 127 -6.72 0.20 1.75
N ILE A 128 -6.26 -0.86 1.08
CA ILE A 128 -7.01 -2.12 0.90
C ILE A 128 -7.31 -2.82 2.23
N GLU A 129 -6.46 -2.66 3.23
CA GLU A 129 -6.63 -3.21 4.58
C GLU A 129 -7.97 -2.77 5.21
N ARG A 130 -8.48 -1.60 4.83
CA ARG A 130 -9.78 -1.11 5.31
C ARG A 130 -10.96 -1.97 4.83
N LEU A 131 -10.84 -2.66 3.70
CA LEU A 131 -11.84 -3.61 3.23
C LEU A 131 -11.89 -4.88 4.10
N TYR A 132 -10.75 -5.32 4.63
CA TYR A 132 -10.73 -6.41 5.59
C TYR A 132 -11.42 -6.02 6.91
N GLU A 133 -11.13 -4.83 7.43
CA GLU A 133 -11.83 -4.31 8.60
C GLU A 133 -13.35 -4.22 8.36
N ALA A 134 -13.78 -3.75 7.18
CA ALA A 134 -15.20 -3.72 6.80
C ALA A 134 -15.81 -5.13 6.79
N ARG A 135 -15.13 -6.12 6.20
CA ARG A 135 -15.55 -7.53 6.20
C ARG A 135 -15.81 -8.03 7.62
N GLU A 136 -14.86 -7.85 8.54
CA GLU A 136 -14.96 -8.33 9.92
C GLU A 136 -16.14 -7.69 10.66
N VAL A 137 -16.34 -6.37 10.47
CA VAL A 137 -17.47 -5.68 11.06
C VAL A 137 -18.81 -6.15 10.46
N ILE A 138 -18.90 -6.29 9.15
CA ILE A 138 -20.11 -6.77 8.47
C ILE A 138 -20.43 -8.20 8.91
N ALA A 139 -19.46 -9.10 8.87
CA ALA A 139 -19.63 -10.50 9.26
C ALA A 139 -20.14 -10.60 10.71
N THR A 140 -19.50 -9.90 11.64
CA THR A 140 -19.89 -9.93 13.06
C THR A 140 -21.29 -9.33 13.28
N GLN A 141 -21.56 -8.17 12.71
CA GLN A 141 -22.85 -7.49 12.96
C GLN A 141 -24.03 -8.17 12.28
N SER A 142 -23.82 -8.81 11.11
CA SER A 142 -24.90 -9.52 10.39
C SER A 142 -25.45 -10.71 11.15
N THR A 143 -24.68 -11.30 12.05
CA THR A 143 -25.16 -12.39 12.93
C THR A 143 -26.16 -11.90 13.99
N LEU A 144 -26.08 -10.62 14.33
CA LEU A 144 -26.89 -10.04 15.42
C LEU A 144 -28.18 -9.39 14.90
N ARG A 145 -28.18 -8.87 13.69
CA ARG A 145 -29.33 -8.16 13.08
C ARG A 145 -29.15 -7.98 11.57
N PRO A 146 -30.22 -7.78 10.81
CA PRO A 146 -30.11 -7.32 9.42
C PRO A 146 -29.35 -6.00 9.32
N LEU A 147 -28.39 -5.93 8.40
CA LEU A 147 -27.62 -4.72 8.14
C LEU A 147 -28.10 -4.02 6.87
N LYS A 148 -27.96 -2.70 6.87
CA LYS A 148 -28.00 -1.89 5.65
C LYS A 148 -26.57 -1.37 5.40
N VAL A 149 -25.99 -1.78 4.28
CA VAL A 149 -24.68 -1.29 3.84
C VAL A 149 -24.91 -0.28 2.73
N ALA A 150 -24.32 0.89 2.86
CA ALA A 150 -24.37 1.92 1.83
C ALA A 150 -23.00 2.00 1.16
N VAL A 151 -22.94 1.84 -0.16
CA VAL A 151 -21.74 2.08 -0.97
C VAL A 151 -21.86 3.49 -1.56
N VAL A 152 -20.88 4.34 -1.23
CA VAL A 152 -20.85 5.73 -1.69
C VAL A 152 -19.86 5.87 -2.83
N GLY A 153 -20.37 6.19 -4.01
CA GLY A 153 -19.61 6.35 -5.24
C GLY A 153 -20.05 5.40 -6.34
N GLY A 154 -20.38 5.96 -7.51
CA GLY A 154 -20.86 5.23 -8.69
C GLY A 154 -19.75 4.90 -9.72
N GLY A 155 -18.48 4.99 -9.32
CA GLY A 155 -17.36 4.61 -10.17
C GLY A 155 -17.13 3.09 -10.21
N PRO A 156 -16.14 2.59 -11.01
CA PRO A 156 -15.85 1.16 -11.13
C PRO A 156 -15.64 0.46 -9.78
N ALA A 157 -14.89 1.08 -8.86
CA ALA A 157 -14.67 0.53 -7.52
C ALA A 157 -15.99 0.40 -6.73
N GLY A 158 -16.89 1.38 -6.82
CA GLY A 158 -18.21 1.31 -6.17
C GLY A 158 -19.07 0.17 -6.73
N ALA A 159 -19.03 -0.04 -8.04
CA ALA A 159 -19.73 -1.15 -8.68
C ALA A 159 -19.20 -2.52 -8.23
N GLU A 160 -17.88 -2.69 -8.18
CA GLU A 160 -17.24 -3.93 -7.72
C GLU A 160 -17.50 -4.24 -6.24
N ILE A 161 -17.51 -3.19 -5.39
CA ILE A 161 -17.76 -3.35 -3.94
C ILE A 161 -19.23 -3.69 -3.65
N SER A 162 -20.16 -3.26 -4.51
CA SER A 162 -21.60 -3.48 -4.31
C SER A 162 -22.12 -4.81 -4.90
N GLY A 163 -21.36 -5.47 -5.75
CA GLY A 163 -21.70 -6.76 -6.38
C GLY A 163 -21.29 -7.92 -5.54
#